data_391af1a3314d955d4002715996c4d4cc
#
_entry.id   391af1a3314d955d4002715996c4d4cc
#
_cell.length_a   1.000
_cell.length_b   1.000
_cell.length_c   1.000
_cell.angle_alpha   90.00
_cell.angle_beta   90.00
_cell.angle_gamma   90.00
#
_symmetry.space_group_name_H-M   'P 1'
#
loop_
_entity.id
_entity.type
_entity.pdbx_description
1 polymer ?
#
loop_
_entity_poly.entity_id
_entity_poly.type
_entity_poly.pdbx_seq_one_letter_code
_entity_poly.pdbx_strand_id
1 'polypeptide(L)'
;MIEARGASLLWFPDQAGITGAGLPAGAVFPVRTKARQTPEAHVLMIEDDSSIAEMYRLQFEHDGYRVTVATTGELAVSTLSGSEPDLVLLDLLLPDRSGFEVLVTLNERFPNHPPVVILSNYGEPSMIDRGRALGAIEYLVKSRVTPADISEQIPGWIEQGRRRGRKES
;
A
#
# COMPACT_ATOMS: atom_id res chain seq x y z
N MET A 1 33.88 -5.46 32.97
CA MET A 1 35.03 -5.79 32.09
C MET A 1 34.75 -7.15 31.47
N ILE A 2 34.52 -7.17 30.22
CA ILE A 2 34.83 -8.10 29.11
C ILE A 2 33.72 -8.08 28.09
N GLU A 3 34.09 -7.51 26.95
CA GLU A 3 33.36 -7.51 25.69
C GLU A 3 33.26 -8.93 25.12
N ALA A 4 32.14 -9.21 24.43
CA ALA A 4 32.13 -10.24 23.42
C ALA A 4 31.46 -9.70 22.15
N ARG A 5 32.27 -9.37 21.17
CA ARG A 5 31.92 -9.02 19.79
C ARG A 5 31.36 -10.24 19.10
N GLY A 6 30.12 -10.14 18.64
CA GLY A 6 29.51 -11.14 17.77
C GLY A 6 29.96 -10.97 16.33
N ALA A 7 30.72 -11.92 15.83
CA ALA A 7 31.16 -11.99 14.46
C ALA A 7 30.01 -12.38 13.53
N SER A 8 29.81 -11.57 12.51
CA SER A 8 28.94 -11.83 11.35
C SER A 8 29.60 -12.89 10.49
N LEU A 9 29.03 -14.09 10.43
CA LEU A 9 29.44 -15.13 9.47
C LEU A 9 28.45 -15.14 8.32
N LEU A 10 28.84 -14.47 7.23
CA LEU A 10 28.26 -14.66 5.90
C LEU A 10 28.79 -15.99 5.35
N TRP A 11 27.95 -17.01 5.31
CA TRP A 11 28.23 -18.26 4.65
C TRP A 11 27.56 -18.26 3.25
N PHE A 12 28.37 -18.21 2.19
CA PHE A 12 27.95 -18.47 0.81
C PHE A 12 28.35 -19.90 0.46
N PRO A 13 27.45 -20.78 0.07
CA PRO A 13 27.84 -22.06 -0.49
C PRO A 13 28.30 -21.87 -1.94
N ASP A 14 29.51 -22.27 -2.21
CA ASP A 14 30.09 -22.40 -3.53
C ASP A 14 29.32 -23.44 -4.38
N GLN A 15 29.17 -23.14 -5.67
CA GLN A 15 28.48 -23.93 -6.66
C GLN A 15 29.34 -25.16 -7.05
N ALA A 16 29.18 -26.28 -6.37
CA ALA A 16 29.67 -27.56 -6.91
C ALA A 16 28.88 -28.76 -6.36
N GLY A 17 28.16 -29.42 -7.26
CA GLY A 17 27.87 -30.85 -7.19
C GLY A 17 26.77 -31.29 -6.23
N ILE A 18 25.51 -31.25 -6.66
CA ILE A 18 24.43 -31.98 -5.98
C ILE A 18 24.38 -33.39 -6.53
N THR A 19 25.06 -34.32 -5.88
CA THR A 19 24.76 -35.75 -5.95
C THR A 19 24.10 -36.17 -4.64
N GLY A 20 22.90 -36.71 -4.77
CA GLY A 20 21.98 -37.24 -3.79
C GLY A 20 22.56 -37.67 -2.43
N ALA A 21 22.32 -36.88 -1.41
CA ALA A 21 22.34 -37.31 -0.01
C ALA A 21 21.14 -36.69 0.68
N GLY A 22 20.32 -37.50 1.32
CA GLY A 22 19.08 -37.11 1.94
C GLY A 22 19.23 -35.98 2.97
N LEU A 23 18.27 -35.08 2.98
CA LEU A 23 18.18 -34.03 3.98
C LEU A 23 18.14 -34.65 5.40
N PRO A 24 18.95 -34.13 6.36
CA PRO A 24 18.88 -34.60 7.72
C PRO A 24 17.49 -34.31 8.31
N ALA A 25 16.87 -35.33 8.88
CA ALA A 25 15.62 -35.18 9.61
C ALA A 25 15.84 -34.22 10.79
N GLY A 26 15.19 -33.05 10.72
CA GLY A 26 15.29 -32.00 11.76
C GLY A 26 15.84 -30.65 11.29
N ALA A 27 16.11 -30.45 10.00
CA ALA A 27 16.44 -29.12 9.50
C ALA A 27 15.19 -28.22 9.59
N VAL A 28 15.03 -27.51 10.68
CA VAL A 28 14.08 -26.43 10.83
C VAL A 28 14.65 -25.23 10.08
N PHE A 29 14.21 -25.02 8.86
CA PHE A 29 14.47 -23.74 8.19
C PHE A 29 13.71 -22.67 8.97
N PRO A 30 14.38 -21.60 9.41
CA PRO A 30 13.63 -20.49 10.00
C PRO A 30 12.73 -19.94 8.89
N VAL A 31 11.46 -20.25 8.97
CA VAL A 31 10.44 -19.50 8.24
C VAL A 31 10.64 -18.07 8.70
N ARG A 32 11.08 -17.19 7.81
CA ARG A 32 11.12 -15.76 8.07
C ARG A 32 9.68 -15.28 8.24
N THR A 33 9.09 -15.59 9.38
CA THR A 33 7.94 -14.88 9.87
C THR A 33 8.40 -13.45 10.09
N LYS A 34 8.08 -12.58 9.15
CA LYS A 34 8.09 -11.14 9.36
C LYS A 34 7.05 -10.88 10.47
N ALA A 35 7.45 -11.07 11.71
CA ALA A 35 6.72 -10.59 12.86
C ALA A 35 6.83 -9.06 12.87
N ARG A 36 6.08 -8.39 11.99
CA ARG A 36 5.74 -6.99 12.17
C ARG A 36 4.62 -6.95 13.20
N GLN A 37 4.99 -6.76 14.46
CA GLN A 37 4.10 -6.30 15.53
C GLN A 37 3.89 -4.77 15.38
N THR A 38 3.54 -4.30 14.19
CA THR A 38 2.91 -3.00 13.99
C THR A 38 1.44 -3.27 13.76
N PRO A 39 0.52 -2.42 14.27
CA PRO A 39 -0.88 -2.54 13.91
C PRO A 39 -0.96 -2.62 12.38
N GLU A 40 -1.71 -3.61 11.90
CA GLU A 40 -1.89 -3.89 10.48
C GLU A 40 -2.43 -2.64 9.80
N ALA A 41 -1.61 -1.97 8.97
CA ALA A 41 -2.02 -0.74 8.32
C ALA A 41 -3.22 -1.00 7.42
N HIS A 42 -4.20 -0.12 7.48
CA HIS A 42 -5.46 -0.24 6.77
C HIS A 42 -5.45 0.58 5.49
N VAL A 43 -5.66 -0.06 4.36
CA VAL A 43 -5.78 0.55 3.03
C VAL A 43 -7.24 0.52 2.58
N LEU A 44 -7.80 1.69 2.28
CA LEU A 44 -9.06 1.80 1.56
C LEU A 44 -8.76 1.89 0.06
N MET A 45 -9.20 0.90 -0.69
CA MET A 45 -9.09 0.89 -2.14
C MET A 45 -10.44 1.25 -2.77
N ILE A 46 -10.45 2.26 -3.64
CA ILE A 46 -11.64 2.73 -4.35
C ILE A 46 -11.45 2.36 -5.83
N GLU A 47 -12.13 1.29 -6.25
CA GLU A 47 -11.97 0.65 -7.55
C GLU A 47 -13.27 -0.10 -7.91
N ASP A 48 -13.85 0.18 -9.05
CA ASP A 48 -15.10 -0.45 -9.50
C ASP A 48 -14.90 -1.77 -10.24
N ASP A 49 -13.73 -1.97 -10.87
CA ASP A 49 -13.39 -3.27 -11.47
C ASP A 49 -13.03 -4.29 -10.41
N SER A 50 -13.92 -5.26 -10.23
CA SER A 50 -13.74 -6.30 -9.20
C SER A 50 -12.49 -7.15 -9.41
N SER A 51 -12.06 -7.38 -10.66
CA SER A 51 -10.86 -8.18 -10.95
C SER A 51 -9.59 -7.41 -10.60
N ILE A 52 -9.56 -6.12 -10.90
CA ILE A 52 -8.47 -5.23 -10.54
C ILE A 52 -8.40 -5.07 -9.03
N ALA A 53 -9.54 -4.78 -8.38
CA ALA A 53 -9.62 -4.65 -6.93
C ALA A 53 -9.13 -5.92 -6.21
N GLU A 54 -9.55 -7.09 -6.69
CA GLU A 54 -9.15 -8.38 -6.10
C GLU A 54 -7.65 -8.64 -6.26
N MET A 55 -7.07 -8.33 -7.42
CA MET A 55 -5.64 -8.47 -7.66
C MET A 55 -4.81 -7.64 -6.67
N TYR A 56 -5.18 -6.38 -6.45
CA TYR A 56 -4.51 -5.52 -5.47
C TYR A 56 -4.76 -5.98 -4.04
N ARG A 57 -6.00 -6.34 -3.71
CA ARG A 57 -6.37 -6.82 -2.39
C ARG A 57 -5.53 -8.04 -1.98
N LEU A 58 -5.43 -9.05 -2.85
CA LEU A 58 -4.65 -10.26 -2.58
C LEU A 58 -3.17 -9.96 -2.33
N GLN A 59 -2.58 -9.07 -3.12
CA GLN A 59 -1.18 -8.67 -2.93
C GLN A 59 -0.98 -7.96 -1.61
N PHE A 60 -1.82 -6.97 -1.30
CA PHE A 60 -1.68 -6.17 -0.09
C PHE A 60 -1.94 -6.99 1.17
N GLU A 61 -2.96 -7.87 1.18
CA GLU A 61 -3.22 -8.79 2.29
C GLU A 61 -2.06 -9.78 2.49
N HIS A 62 -1.48 -10.29 1.39
CA HIS A 62 -0.28 -11.12 1.45
C HIS A 62 0.89 -10.40 2.13
N ASP A 63 1.03 -9.11 1.89
CA ASP A 63 2.10 -8.27 2.45
C ASP A 63 1.77 -7.76 3.87
N GLY A 64 0.60 -8.12 4.41
CA GLY A 64 0.20 -7.84 5.79
C GLY A 64 -0.54 -6.52 5.99
N TYR A 65 -1.25 -6.04 4.97
CA TYR A 65 -2.17 -4.91 5.07
C TYR A 65 -3.61 -5.41 5.24
N ARG A 66 -4.41 -4.67 6.00
CA ARG A 66 -5.85 -4.82 5.98
C ARG A 66 -6.41 -4.01 4.82
N VAL A 67 -7.26 -4.59 3.97
CA VAL A 67 -7.80 -3.92 2.80
C VAL A 67 -9.33 -3.86 2.87
N THR A 68 -9.89 -2.69 2.63
CA THR A 68 -11.31 -2.50 2.37
C THR A 68 -11.47 -1.98 0.95
N VAL A 69 -12.39 -2.56 0.18
CA VAL A 69 -12.69 -2.14 -1.18
C VAL A 69 -14.03 -1.39 -1.21
N ALA A 70 -14.01 -0.21 -1.81
CA ALA A 70 -15.22 0.55 -2.16
C ALA A 70 -15.34 0.62 -3.68
N THR A 71 -16.48 0.19 -4.21
CA THR A 71 -16.71 0.10 -5.66
C THR A 71 -17.34 1.36 -6.26
N THR A 72 -17.67 2.35 -5.42
CA THR A 72 -18.25 3.63 -5.81
C THR A 72 -17.69 4.77 -4.95
N GLY A 73 -17.76 5.99 -5.45
CA GLY A 73 -17.36 7.17 -4.68
C GLY A 73 -18.25 7.38 -3.44
N GLU A 74 -19.55 7.09 -3.53
CA GLU A 74 -20.46 7.17 -2.39
C GLU A 74 -20.10 6.16 -1.30
N LEU A 75 -19.83 4.92 -1.67
CA LEU A 75 -19.39 3.89 -0.73
C LEU A 75 -18.06 4.27 -0.07
N ALA A 76 -17.13 4.87 -0.82
CA ALA A 76 -15.87 5.34 -0.27
C ALA A 76 -16.07 6.41 0.82
N VAL A 77 -16.90 7.40 0.56
CA VAL A 77 -17.22 8.47 1.52
C VAL A 77 -17.92 7.91 2.76
N SER A 78 -18.87 6.97 2.59
CA SER A 78 -19.55 6.34 3.71
C SER A 78 -18.61 5.45 4.54
N THR A 79 -17.68 4.74 3.89
CA THR A 79 -16.67 3.92 4.56
C THR A 79 -15.75 4.78 5.44
N LEU A 80 -15.32 5.94 4.94
CA LEU A 80 -14.50 6.88 5.71
C LEU A 80 -15.22 7.49 6.91
N SER A 81 -16.55 7.55 6.87
CA SER A 81 -17.35 8.02 8.02
C SER A 81 -17.39 6.99 9.17
N GLY A 82 -17.11 5.73 8.89
CA GLY A 82 -17.20 4.63 9.87
C GLY A 82 -15.88 3.88 10.12
N SER A 83 -14.82 4.20 9.38
CA SER A 83 -13.50 3.58 9.54
C SER A 83 -12.39 4.61 9.35
N GLU A 84 -11.23 4.34 9.94
CA GLU A 84 -10.04 5.18 9.85
C GLU A 84 -8.94 4.41 9.08
N PRO A 85 -8.97 4.41 7.73
CA PRO A 85 -7.85 3.85 6.97
C PRO A 85 -6.60 4.71 7.13
N ASP A 86 -5.44 4.09 6.98
CA ASP A 86 -4.14 4.78 7.00
C ASP A 86 -3.76 5.34 5.62
N LEU A 87 -4.36 4.82 4.55
CA LEU A 87 -4.11 5.22 3.16
C LEU A 87 -5.37 5.00 2.32
N VAL A 88 -5.60 5.89 1.35
CA VAL A 88 -6.60 5.72 0.28
C VAL A 88 -5.90 5.55 -1.05
N LEU A 89 -6.22 4.47 -1.78
CA LEU A 89 -5.91 4.30 -3.20
C LEU A 89 -7.18 4.59 -4.00
N LEU A 90 -7.12 5.53 -4.94
CA LEU A 90 -8.29 6.09 -5.61
C LEU A 90 -8.19 5.96 -7.12
N ASP A 91 -9.09 5.18 -7.74
CA ASP A 91 -9.30 5.27 -9.18
C ASP A 91 -10.06 6.54 -9.56
N LEU A 92 -9.77 7.06 -10.74
CA LEU A 92 -10.45 8.24 -11.28
C LEU A 92 -11.76 7.91 -12.00
N LEU A 93 -11.89 6.71 -12.54
CA LEU A 93 -13.09 6.27 -13.23
C LEU A 93 -13.95 5.42 -12.32
N LEU A 94 -14.95 6.03 -11.72
CA LEU A 94 -15.95 5.34 -10.91
C LEU A 94 -17.34 5.48 -11.57
N PRO A 95 -18.26 4.55 -11.32
CA PRO A 95 -19.54 4.52 -12.02
C PRO A 95 -20.50 5.64 -11.62
N ASP A 96 -20.34 6.21 -10.43
CA ASP A 96 -21.23 7.24 -9.86
C ASP A 96 -20.68 8.66 -9.98
N ARG A 97 -19.37 8.83 -9.95
CA ARG A 97 -18.68 10.13 -10.04
C ARG A 97 -17.21 9.99 -10.39
N SER A 98 -16.56 11.07 -10.78
CA SER A 98 -15.12 11.11 -10.97
C SER A 98 -14.38 10.95 -9.66
N GLY A 99 -13.24 10.22 -9.65
CA GLY A 99 -12.35 10.18 -8.48
C GLY A 99 -11.85 11.55 -8.03
N PHE A 100 -11.74 12.52 -8.94
CA PHE A 100 -11.46 13.91 -8.55
C PHE A 100 -12.57 14.52 -7.69
N GLU A 101 -13.84 14.23 -7.98
CA GLU A 101 -14.96 14.69 -7.15
C GLU A 101 -14.98 13.99 -5.79
N VAL A 102 -14.57 12.72 -5.75
CA VAL A 102 -14.35 12.03 -4.47
C VAL A 102 -13.28 12.75 -3.67
N LEU A 103 -12.13 13.06 -4.27
CA LEU A 103 -11.03 13.74 -3.59
C LEU A 103 -11.43 15.14 -3.07
N VAL A 104 -12.20 15.90 -3.85
CA VAL A 104 -12.78 17.18 -3.40
C VAL A 104 -13.69 16.96 -2.20
N THR A 105 -14.57 15.96 -2.25
CA THR A 105 -15.48 15.63 -1.13
C THR A 105 -14.70 15.23 0.12
N LEU A 106 -13.59 14.49 -0.03
CA LEU A 106 -12.73 14.12 1.10
C LEU A 106 -12.12 15.35 1.75
N ASN A 107 -11.55 16.26 0.96
CA ASN A 107 -10.97 17.51 1.47
C ASN A 107 -11.99 18.38 2.22
N GLU A 108 -13.22 18.45 1.73
CA GLU A 108 -14.27 19.27 2.31
C GLU A 108 -14.88 18.67 3.59
N ARG A 109 -15.13 17.37 3.60
CA ARG A 109 -15.86 16.69 4.68
C ARG A 109 -14.99 16.06 5.74
N PHE A 110 -13.75 15.74 5.40
CA PHE A 110 -12.79 15.08 6.27
C PHE A 110 -11.45 15.80 6.23
N PRO A 111 -11.29 16.96 6.87
CA PRO A 111 -10.05 17.75 6.81
C PRO A 111 -8.78 16.97 7.17
N ASN A 112 -8.92 15.96 8.04
CA ASN A 112 -7.84 15.08 8.46
C ASN A 112 -7.91 13.69 7.80
N HIS A 113 -8.46 13.61 6.58
CA HIS A 113 -8.50 12.34 5.87
C HIS A 113 -7.09 11.74 5.67
N PRO A 114 -6.97 10.41 5.54
CA PRO A 114 -5.68 9.77 5.26
C PRO A 114 -5.10 10.25 3.92
N PRO A 115 -3.79 10.09 3.71
CA PRO A 115 -3.17 10.41 2.43
C PRO A 115 -3.86 9.67 1.29
N VAL A 116 -4.04 10.35 0.16
CA VAL A 116 -4.66 9.80 -1.04
C VAL A 116 -3.61 9.65 -2.13
N VAL A 117 -3.51 8.44 -2.68
CA VAL A 117 -2.74 8.13 -3.89
C VAL A 117 -3.74 7.83 -5.01
N ILE A 118 -3.62 8.55 -6.12
CA ILE A 118 -4.43 8.28 -7.31
C ILE A 118 -3.78 7.14 -8.09
N LEU A 119 -4.60 6.18 -8.52
CA LEU A 119 -4.20 5.05 -9.32
C LEU A 119 -5.13 4.97 -10.55
N SER A 120 -4.65 5.38 -11.72
CA SER A 120 -5.47 5.59 -12.91
C SER A 120 -4.85 4.97 -14.16
N ASN A 121 -5.68 4.62 -15.13
CA ASN A 121 -5.21 4.23 -16.48
C ASN A 121 -4.72 5.42 -17.31
N TYR A 122 -5.02 6.65 -16.91
CA TYR A 122 -4.69 7.88 -17.61
C TYR A 122 -3.44 8.53 -17.05
N GLY A 123 -2.51 8.90 -17.92
CA GLY A 123 -1.21 9.49 -17.54
C GLY A 123 -0.95 10.85 -18.19
N GLU A 124 -2.00 11.56 -18.65
CA GLU A 124 -1.86 12.89 -19.22
C GLU A 124 -1.36 13.88 -18.16
N PRO A 125 -0.40 14.76 -18.51
CA PRO A 125 0.16 15.72 -17.57
C PRO A 125 -0.91 16.56 -16.86
N SER A 126 -1.95 16.99 -17.57
CA SER A 126 -3.06 17.77 -16.99
C SER A 126 -3.84 17.01 -15.89
N MET A 127 -3.99 15.69 -16.02
CA MET A 127 -4.63 14.84 -15.02
C MET A 127 -3.77 14.69 -13.78
N ILE A 128 -2.47 14.49 -13.99
CA ILE A 128 -1.47 14.38 -12.91
C ILE A 128 -1.41 15.69 -12.13
N ASP A 129 -1.30 16.81 -12.82
CA ASP A 129 -1.24 18.16 -12.21
C ASP A 129 -2.52 18.47 -11.43
N ARG A 130 -3.70 18.09 -11.97
CA ARG A 130 -4.97 18.25 -11.28
C ARG A 130 -5.04 17.41 -10.00
N GLY A 131 -4.61 16.15 -10.04
CA GLY A 131 -4.59 15.28 -8.87
C GLY A 131 -3.72 15.86 -7.75
N ARG A 132 -2.53 16.33 -8.10
CA ARG A 132 -1.61 16.97 -7.17
C ARG A 132 -2.16 18.27 -6.60
N ALA A 133 -2.75 19.11 -7.45
CA ALA A 133 -3.39 20.37 -7.02
C ALA A 133 -4.56 20.14 -6.06
N LEU A 134 -5.27 19.02 -6.19
CA LEU A 134 -6.33 18.60 -5.27
C LEU A 134 -5.81 17.91 -4.01
N GLY A 135 -4.49 17.80 -3.81
CA GLY A 135 -3.91 17.29 -2.58
C GLY A 135 -3.54 15.80 -2.57
N ALA A 136 -3.70 15.08 -3.69
CA ALA A 136 -3.15 13.73 -3.79
C ALA A 136 -1.64 13.75 -3.53
N ILE A 137 -1.16 12.83 -2.73
CA ILE A 137 0.28 12.76 -2.40
C ILE A 137 1.10 12.13 -3.51
N GLU A 138 0.46 11.28 -4.32
CA GLU A 138 1.06 10.65 -5.48
C GLU A 138 -0.02 10.36 -6.55
N TYR A 139 0.44 10.26 -7.80
CA TYR A 139 -0.37 9.87 -8.95
C TYR A 139 0.36 8.78 -9.72
N LEU A 140 -0.24 7.61 -9.81
CA LEU A 140 0.32 6.44 -10.47
C LEU A 140 -0.50 6.06 -11.70
N VAL A 141 0.18 5.66 -12.76
CA VAL A 141 -0.46 5.12 -13.97
C VAL A 141 -0.45 3.60 -13.87
N LYS A 142 -1.63 2.97 -13.83
CA LYS A 142 -1.80 1.51 -13.60
C LYS A 142 -0.93 0.65 -14.52
N SER A 143 -0.72 1.05 -15.77
CA SER A 143 0.10 0.31 -16.74
C SER A 143 1.62 0.39 -16.49
N ARG A 144 2.06 1.22 -15.55
CA ARG A 144 3.49 1.46 -15.26
C ARG A 144 3.95 0.93 -13.91
N VAL A 145 3.02 0.38 -13.12
CA VAL A 145 3.29 -0.12 -11.77
C VAL A 145 2.61 -1.45 -11.56
N THR A 146 3.22 -2.31 -10.76
CA THR A 146 2.61 -3.57 -10.34
C THR A 146 2.00 -3.43 -8.94
N PRO A 147 1.09 -4.33 -8.51
CA PRO A 147 0.60 -4.36 -7.13
C PRO A 147 1.73 -4.46 -6.09
N ALA A 148 2.80 -5.19 -6.40
CA ALA A 148 3.96 -5.32 -5.52
C ALA A 148 4.72 -3.99 -5.38
N ASP A 149 4.93 -3.26 -6.50
CA ASP A 149 5.58 -1.95 -6.47
C ASP A 149 4.81 -0.95 -5.59
N ILE A 150 3.48 -0.99 -5.65
CA ILE A 150 2.61 -0.15 -4.84
C ILE A 150 2.71 -0.57 -3.36
N SER A 151 2.63 -1.87 -3.08
CA SER A 151 2.72 -2.41 -1.73
C SER A 151 4.00 -1.97 -1.01
N GLU A 152 5.13 -1.95 -1.69
CA GLU A 152 6.41 -1.50 -1.15
C GLU A 152 6.41 0.00 -0.78
N GLN A 153 5.61 0.83 -1.47
CA GLN A 153 5.56 2.27 -1.25
C GLN A 153 4.55 2.70 -0.17
N ILE A 154 3.57 1.86 0.17
CA ILE A 154 2.51 2.15 1.16
C ILE A 154 3.06 2.74 2.48
N PRO A 155 4.11 2.17 3.12
CA PRO A 155 4.62 2.71 4.37
C PRO A 155 5.14 4.14 4.25
N GLY A 156 5.78 4.46 3.12
CA GLY A 156 6.29 5.81 2.83
C GLY A 156 5.17 6.84 2.70
N TRP A 157 4.08 6.50 2.02
CA TRP A 157 2.93 7.38 1.86
C TRP A 157 2.19 7.62 3.17
N ILE A 158 2.00 6.59 3.98
CA ILE A 158 1.40 6.71 5.32
C ILE A 158 2.22 7.68 6.19
N GLU A 159 3.53 7.51 6.21
CA GLU A 159 4.42 8.39 6.99
C GLU A 159 4.39 9.84 6.47
N GLN A 160 4.36 10.02 5.15
CA GLN A 160 4.22 11.35 4.54
C GLN A 160 2.91 12.03 4.96
N GLY A 161 1.79 11.31 4.96
CA GLY A 161 0.50 11.81 5.41
C GLY A 161 0.53 12.24 6.88
N ARG A 162 1.10 11.40 7.76
CA ARG A 162 1.24 11.72 9.18
C ARG A 162 2.07 12.99 9.44
N ARG A 163 3.09 13.24 8.61
CA ARG A 163 3.91 14.46 8.71
C ARG A 163 3.16 15.72 8.27
N ARG A 164 2.26 15.62 7.27
CA ARG A 164 1.42 16.74 6.84
C ARG A 164 0.45 17.16 7.95
N GLY A 165 -0.28 16.22 8.53
CA GLY A 165 -1.22 16.49 9.62
C GLY A 165 -0.59 17.12 10.88
N ARG A 166 0.69 16.86 11.15
CA ARG A 166 1.41 17.49 12.28
C ARG A 166 1.85 18.94 12.02
N LYS A 167 1.90 19.40 10.78
CA LYS A 167 2.30 20.78 10.45
C LYS A 167 1.13 21.75 10.45
N GLU A 168 -0.09 21.23 10.40
CA GLU A 168 -1.32 22.03 10.36
C GLU A 168 -2.00 22.14 11.73
N SER A 169 -1.45 21.49 12.75
CA SER A 169 -1.88 21.58 14.17
C SER A 169 -0.95 22.49 14.95
#